data_ea866f75bc6f8fa6e9eb185027ede984
#
_entry.id   ea866f75bc6f8fa6e9eb185027ede984
#
_cell.length_a   1.000
_cell.length_b   1.000
_cell.length_c   1.000
_cell.angle_alpha   90.00
_cell.angle_beta   90.00
_cell.angle_gamma   90.00
#
_symmetry.space_group_name_H-M   'P 1'
#
loop_
_entity.id
_entity.type
_entity.pdbx_description
1 polymer ?
#
loop_
_entity_poly.entity_id
_entity_poly.type
_entity_poly.pdbx_seq_one_letter_code
_entity_poly.pdbx_strand_id
1 'polypeptide(L)'
;MTRAQAAQLVGRPIFTGLVKTFAPLRVYGQERIPREGPLVLCFNHFSWLDPWAIGSKIPRTVYYVAKQEAHDTPVMGWFIRLFGTQAVRRGESDREAIRAMREIVRRGDALGMFPEGTRQKREPGPVQSGAAMIAVQEHVPVVCGAIHGTQDWRFGNFHPVSVAFGEPFTLDEHPRNSQGYRAAGEEIRQELRRLWTFLVQMHELGRPRVAIPPP
;
A
#
# COMPACT_ATOMS: atom_id res chain seq x y z
N MET A 1 -21.27 8.10 -5.11
CA MET A 1 -20.11 7.31 -5.58
C MET A 1 -19.22 8.22 -6.42
N THR A 2 -17.94 8.36 -6.06
CA THR A 2 -16.97 9.17 -6.81
C THR A 2 -16.52 8.44 -8.09
N ARG A 3 -15.91 9.18 -9.05
CA ARG A 3 -15.31 8.56 -10.24
C ARG A 3 -14.27 7.50 -9.90
N ALA A 4 -13.46 7.75 -8.87
CA ALA A 4 -12.44 6.80 -8.39
C ALA A 4 -13.08 5.53 -7.82
N GLN A 5 -14.15 5.65 -7.04
CA GLN A 5 -14.91 4.50 -6.52
C GLN A 5 -15.47 3.64 -7.64
N ALA A 6 -16.09 4.26 -8.64
CA ALA A 6 -16.61 3.56 -9.81
C ALA A 6 -15.52 2.86 -10.61
N ALA A 7 -14.39 3.55 -10.86
CA ALA A 7 -13.26 3.00 -11.59
C ALA A 7 -12.61 1.81 -10.85
N GLN A 8 -12.45 1.91 -9.54
CA GLN A 8 -11.92 0.81 -8.75
C GLN A 8 -12.89 -0.38 -8.67
N LEU A 9 -14.19 -0.13 -8.56
CA LEU A 9 -15.19 -1.19 -8.54
C LEU A 9 -15.19 -2.01 -9.84
N VAL A 10 -15.17 -1.34 -10.99
CA VAL A 10 -15.16 -1.99 -12.31
C VAL A 10 -13.77 -2.52 -12.67
N GLY A 11 -12.72 -1.77 -12.34
CA GLY A 11 -11.35 -2.14 -12.68
C GLY A 11 -10.80 -3.31 -11.88
N ARG A 12 -11.21 -3.50 -10.62
CA ARG A 12 -10.71 -4.60 -9.78
C ARG A 12 -10.85 -5.99 -10.40
N PRO A 13 -12.02 -6.45 -10.88
CA PRO A 13 -12.14 -7.77 -11.48
C PRO A 13 -11.27 -7.90 -12.74
N ILE A 14 -11.17 -6.85 -13.55
CA ILE A 14 -10.33 -6.82 -14.75
C ILE A 14 -8.86 -6.98 -14.36
N PHE A 15 -8.37 -6.17 -13.40
CA PHE A 15 -6.99 -6.26 -12.93
C PHE A 15 -6.69 -7.55 -12.20
N THR A 16 -7.65 -8.06 -11.43
CA THR A 16 -7.52 -9.38 -10.81
C THR A 16 -7.32 -10.46 -11.86
N GLY A 17 -8.08 -10.42 -12.95
CA GLY A 17 -7.94 -11.34 -14.07
C GLY A 17 -6.58 -11.21 -14.75
N LEU A 18 -6.18 -9.99 -15.11
CA LEU A 18 -4.88 -9.71 -15.72
C LEU A 18 -3.72 -10.15 -14.83
N VAL A 19 -3.72 -9.72 -13.56
CA VAL A 19 -2.65 -10.09 -12.63
C VAL A 19 -2.59 -11.61 -12.45
N LYS A 20 -3.72 -12.30 -12.29
CA LYS A 20 -3.74 -13.77 -12.18
C LYS A 20 -3.20 -14.47 -13.42
N THR A 21 -3.42 -13.91 -14.61
CA THR A 21 -2.95 -14.49 -15.87
C THR A 21 -1.44 -14.37 -16.00
N PHE A 22 -0.85 -13.24 -15.58
CA PHE A 22 0.57 -12.96 -15.78
C PHE A 22 1.43 -13.15 -14.52
N ALA A 23 0.81 -13.10 -13.34
CA ALA A 23 1.47 -13.31 -12.05
C ALA A 23 0.53 -14.12 -11.14
N PRO A 24 0.76 -15.42 -10.92
CA PRO A 24 -0.06 -16.23 -10.02
C PRO A 24 -0.09 -15.60 -8.61
N LEU A 25 -1.15 -14.83 -8.33
CA LEU A 25 -1.30 -14.06 -7.10
C LEU A 25 -1.94 -14.86 -5.98
N ARG A 26 -1.31 -14.89 -4.82
CA ARG A 26 -1.84 -15.43 -3.57
C ARG A 26 -1.96 -14.34 -2.51
N VAL A 27 -3.01 -14.41 -1.70
CA VAL A 27 -3.29 -13.38 -0.69
C VAL A 27 -3.60 -14.05 0.64
N TYR A 28 -3.08 -13.48 1.72
CA TYR A 28 -3.25 -13.92 3.10
C TYR A 28 -3.71 -12.74 3.97
N GLY A 29 -4.66 -12.96 4.87
CA GLY A 29 -5.13 -11.94 5.81
C GLY A 29 -5.96 -10.81 5.18
N GLN A 30 -6.55 -11.00 4.01
CA GLN A 30 -7.36 -9.96 3.33
C GLN A 30 -8.57 -9.51 4.18
N GLU A 31 -9.11 -10.39 4.98
CA GLU A 31 -10.24 -10.18 5.90
C GLU A 31 -9.93 -9.20 7.03
N ARG A 32 -8.66 -8.96 7.34
CA ARG A 32 -8.16 -8.03 8.36
C ARG A 32 -8.32 -6.55 7.96
N ILE A 33 -8.54 -6.30 6.69
CA ILE A 33 -8.68 -4.92 6.19
C ILE A 33 -10.06 -4.39 6.55
N PRO A 34 -10.17 -3.31 7.38
CA PRO A 34 -11.45 -2.66 7.66
C PRO A 34 -12.14 -2.21 6.37
N ARG A 35 -13.40 -2.53 6.22
CA ARG A 35 -14.17 -2.21 5.00
C ARG A 35 -14.58 -0.74 4.94
N GLU A 36 -14.68 -0.08 6.09
CA GLU A 36 -15.16 1.30 6.26
C GLU A 36 -14.29 2.04 7.28
N GLY A 37 -14.46 3.34 7.36
CA GLY A 37 -13.74 4.22 8.26
C GLY A 37 -12.37 4.66 7.73
N PRO A 38 -11.77 5.67 8.36
CA PRO A 38 -10.45 6.16 7.97
C PRO A 38 -9.39 5.09 8.22
N LEU A 39 -8.41 5.00 7.31
CA LEU A 39 -7.38 3.99 7.38
C LEU A 39 -6.12 4.45 6.65
N VAL A 40 -4.95 4.18 7.21
CA VAL A 40 -3.66 4.27 6.52
C VAL A 40 -3.20 2.85 6.16
N LEU A 41 -3.01 2.61 4.88
CA LEU A 41 -2.49 1.34 4.36
C LEU A 41 -1.04 1.52 3.93
N CYS A 42 -0.13 0.82 4.58
CA CYS A 42 1.32 0.89 4.32
C CYS A 42 1.82 -0.37 3.62
N PHE A 43 2.56 -0.22 2.52
CA PHE A 43 3.09 -1.33 1.74
C PHE A 43 4.57 -1.17 1.43
N ASN A 44 5.31 -2.28 1.38
CA ASN A 44 6.64 -2.26 0.77
C ASN A 44 6.53 -2.16 -0.76
N HIS A 45 7.61 -1.71 -1.41
CA HIS A 45 7.61 -1.40 -2.83
C HIS A 45 8.82 -1.97 -3.58
N PHE A 46 8.58 -2.89 -4.51
CA PHE A 46 9.62 -3.51 -5.35
C PHE A 46 9.43 -3.22 -6.84
N SER A 47 8.19 -3.16 -7.31
CA SER A 47 7.86 -3.14 -8.73
C SER A 47 6.72 -2.17 -9.04
N TRP A 48 6.66 -1.73 -10.29
CA TRP A 48 5.49 -1.02 -10.81
C TRP A 48 4.20 -1.88 -10.75
N LEU A 49 4.33 -3.19 -10.62
CA LEU A 49 3.19 -4.11 -10.50
C LEU A 49 2.53 -4.05 -9.10
N ASP A 50 3.26 -3.61 -8.05
CA ASP A 50 2.78 -3.67 -6.66
C ASP A 50 1.44 -2.98 -6.43
N PRO A 51 1.22 -1.72 -6.88
CA PRO A 51 -0.06 -1.06 -6.69
C PRO A 51 -1.24 -1.82 -7.29
N TRP A 52 -1.01 -2.52 -8.39
CA TRP A 52 -2.03 -3.29 -9.10
C TRP A 52 -2.32 -4.63 -8.40
N ALA A 53 -1.26 -5.36 -8.04
CA ALA A 53 -1.39 -6.62 -7.33
C ALA A 53 -2.08 -6.43 -5.97
N ILE A 54 -1.63 -5.45 -5.18
CA ILE A 54 -2.20 -5.11 -3.88
C ILE A 54 -3.62 -4.56 -4.02
N GLY A 55 -3.80 -3.54 -4.86
CA GLY A 55 -5.08 -2.84 -5.03
C GLY A 55 -6.20 -3.74 -5.55
N SER A 56 -5.85 -4.78 -6.35
CA SER A 56 -6.82 -5.78 -6.81
C SER A 56 -7.44 -6.60 -5.66
N LYS A 57 -6.83 -6.59 -4.46
CA LYS A 57 -7.21 -7.42 -3.32
C LYS A 57 -7.75 -6.63 -2.14
N ILE A 58 -7.67 -5.31 -2.14
CA ILE A 58 -8.23 -4.51 -1.06
C ILE A 58 -9.75 -4.37 -1.26
N PRO A 59 -10.60 -4.73 -0.27
CA PRO A 59 -12.05 -4.83 -0.44
C PRO A 59 -12.77 -3.47 -0.40
N ARG A 60 -12.02 -2.36 -0.43
CA ARG A 60 -12.54 -0.99 -0.38
C ARG A 60 -11.74 -0.06 -1.31
N THR A 61 -12.28 1.14 -1.55
CA THR A 61 -11.55 2.17 -2.32
C THR A 61 -10.37 2.67 -1.54
N VAL A 62 -9.22 2.76 -2.21
CA VAL A 62 -7.98 3.30 -1.65
C VAL A 62 -7.54 4.48 -2.52
N TYR A 63 -7.24 5.58 -1.86
CA TYR A 63 -6.69 6.77 -2.49
C TYR A 63 -5.18 6.83 -2.25
N TYR A 64 -4.43 7.22 -3.25
CA TYR A 64 -2.98 7.36 -3.18
C TYR A 64 -2.57 8.80 -3.43
N VAL A 65 -1.40 9.15 -2.95
CA VAL A 65 -0.73 10.41 -3.32
C VAL A 65 0.55 10.06 -4.06
N ALA A 66 0.72 10.61 -5.26
CA ALA A 66 1.88 10.36 -6.08
C ALA A 66 2.49 11.69 -6.57
N LYS A 67 3.77 11.63 -6.93
CA LYS A 67 4.47 12.77 -7.50
C LYS A 67 3.83 13.21 -8.81
N GLN A 68 3.84 14.53 -9.08
CA GLN A 68 3.28 15.11 -10.30
C GLN A 68 3.85 14.47 -11.56
N GLU A 69 5.15 14.13 -11.56
CA GLU A 69 5.82 13.51 -12.71
C GLU A 69 5.19 12.16 -13.12
N ALA A 70 4.63 11.42 -12.16
CA ALA A 70 3.89 10.19 -12.46
C ALA A 70 2.55 10.50 -13.17
N HIS A 71 1.93 11.62 -12.84
CA HIS A 71 0.70 12.08 -13.49
C HIS A 71 0.92 12.68 -14.88
N ASP A 72 2.15 13.14 -15.18
CA ASP A 72 2.49 13.77 -16.46
C ASP A 72 2.80 12.73 -17.56
N THR A 73 2.95 11.46 -17.19
CA THR A 73 3.08 10.39 -18.19
C THR A 73 1.74 10.13 -18.89
N PRO A 74 1.68 10.11 -20.24
CA PRO A 74 0.41 10.14 -20.98
C PRO A 74 -0.57 9.01 -20.60
N VAL A 75 -0.14 7.77 -20.65
CA VAL A 75 -0.99 6.60 -20.37
C VAL A 75 -1.10 6.36 -18.86
N MET A 76 0.03 6.29 -18.17
CA MET A 76 0.07 6.01 -16.73
C MET A 76 -0.59 7.13 -15.91
N GLY A 77 -0.37 8.39 -16.27
CA GLY A 77 -0.98 9.53 -15.58
C GLY A 77 -2.50 9.56 -15.70
N TRP A 78 -3.05 9.26 -16.89
CA TRP A 78 -4.50 9.10 -17.04
C TRP A 78 -5.02 7.98 -16.13
N PHE A 79 -4.33 6.88 -16.11
CA PHE A 79 -4.72 5.68 -15.38
C PHE A 79 -4.72 5.90 -13.86
N ILE A 80 -3.63 6.42 -13.29
CA ILE A 80 -3.53 6.64 -11.85
C ILE A 80 -4.53 7.70 -11.36
N ARG A 81 -4.82 8.73 -12.17
CA ARG A 81 -5.89 9.70 -11.89
C ARG A 81 -7.26 9.04 -11.82
N LEU A 82 -7.55 8.15 -12.78
CA LEU A 82 -8.81 7.42 -12.81
C LEU A 82 -9.03 6.59 -11.53
N PHE A 83 -7.95 6.01 -10.99
CA PHE A 83 -7.98 5.22 -9.76
C PHE A 83 -7.83 6.04 -8.47
N GLY A 84 -7.97 7.36 -8.54
CA GLY A 84 -8.05 8.22 -7.36
C GLY A 84 -6.71 8.64 -6.77
N THR A 85 -5.62 8.51 -7.54
CA THR A 85 -4.33 9.03 -7.12
C THR A 85 -4.31 10.56 -7.26
N GLN A 86 -3.97 11.25 -6.17
CA GLN A 86 -3.82 12.70 -6.15
C GLN A 86 -2.37 13.08 -6.48
N ALA A 87 -2.21 14.08 -7.34
CA ALA A 87 -0.89 14.57 -7.75
C ALA A 87 -0.36 15.60 -6.75
N VAL A 88 0.94 15.51 -6.48
CA VAL A 88 1.66 16.49 -5.64
C VAL A 88 2.95 16.93 -6.32
N ARG A 89 3.20 18.23 -6.37
CA ARG A 89 4.39 18.85 -6.99
C ARG A 89 5.61 18.82 -6.07
N ARG A 90 6.82 18.68 -6.63
CA ARG A 90 8.07 18.81 -5.86
C ARG A 90 8.34 20.26 -5.47
N GLY A 91 8.81 20.51 -4.24
CA GLY A 91 9.34 21.78 -3.78
C GLY A 91 8.37 22.67 -2.99
N GLU A 92 7.14 22.92 -3.46
CA GLU A 92 6.04 23.47 -2.65
C GLU A 92 5.29 22.37 -1.90
N SER A 93 5.64 21.16 -2.15
CA SER A 93 4.87 19.95 -2.21
C SER A 93 4.76 19.14 -0.92
N ASP A 94 5.69 19.25 0.03
CA ASP A 94 5.58 18.41 1.23
C ASP A 94 4.35 18.81 2.06
N ARG A 95 4.05 20.10 2.14
CA ARG A 95 2.87 20.60 2.87
C ARG A 95 1.57 20.27 2.13
N GLU A 96 1.55 20.41 0.80
CA GLU A 96 0.37 20.07 -0.01
C GLU A 96 0.12 18.55 -0.01
N ALA A 97 1.17 17.74 -0.10
CA ALA A 97 1.08 16.29 0.02
C ALA A 97 0.48 15.88 1.36
N ILE A 98 1.01 16.43 2.44
CA ILE A 98 0.52 16.17 3.80
C ILE A 98 -0.96 16.61 3.92
N ARG A 99 -1.32 17.78 3.40
CA ARG A 99 -2.70 18.26 3.41
C ARG A 99 -3.63 17.31 2.65
N ALA A 100 -3.24 16.90 1.45
CA ALA A 100 -4.02 15.97 0.63
C ALA A 100 -4.20 14.60 1.32
N MET A 101 -3.14 14.06 1.93
CA MET A 101 -3.20 12.82 2.69
C MET A 101 -4.14 12.93 3.90
N ARG A 102 -4.05 14.02 4.68
CA ARG A 102 -4.94 14.29 5.81
C ARG A 102 -6.39 14.42 5.38
N GLU A 103 -6.66 15.07 4.25
CA GLU A 103 -8.01 15.22 3.72
C GLU A 103 -8.64 13.88 3.36
N ILE A 104 -7.86 12.94 2.80
CA ILE A 104 -8.32 11.58 2.50
C ILE A 104 -8.82 10.90 3.78
N VAL A 105 -8.00 10.84 4.81
CA VAL A 105 -8.38 10.14 6.06
C VAL A 105 -9.47 10.86 6.84
N ARG A 106 -9.51 12.20 6.82
CA ARG A 106 -10.56 13.00 7.46
C ARG A 106 -11.94 12.82 6.83
N ARG A 107 -12.00 12.46 5.56
CA ARG A 107 -13.26 12.09 4.89
C ARG A 107 -13.74 10.68 5.22
N GLY A 108 -12.99 9.92 6.03
CA GLY A 108 -13.26 8.53 6.33
C GLY A 108 -12.79 7.55 5.26
N ASP A 109 -11.95 8.01 4.33
CA ASP A 109 -11.41 7.20 3.25
C ASP A 109 -10.10 6.48 3.65
N ALA A 110 -9.69 5.48 2.87
CA ALA A 110 -8.41 4.80 3.04
C ALA A 110 -7.31 5.46 2.21
N LEU A 111 -6.21 5.80 2.86
CA LEU A 111 -4.98 6.31 2.27
C LEU A 111 -3.99 5.17 2.06
N GLY A 112 -3.60 4.90 0.81
CA GLY A 112 -2.54 3.93 0.47
C GLY A 112 -1.19 4.63 0.32
N MET A 113 -0.16 4.06 0.93
CA MET A 113 1.19 4.59 0.88
C MET A 113 2.24 3.49 0.69
N PHE A 114 3.29 3.86 0.00
CA PHE A 114 4.56 3.12 -0.02
C PHE A 114 5.57 3.94 0.78
N PRO A 115 5.65 3.75 2.11
CA PRO A 115 6.37 4.67 2.98
C PRO A 115 7.89 4.64 2.79
N GLU A 116 8.43 3.71 2.03
CA GLU A 116 9.83 3.68 1.60
C GLU A 116 10.17 4.84 0.64
N GLY A 117 9.19 5.42 -0.03
CA GLY A 117 9.34 6.54 -0.97
C GLY A 117 10.02 6.18 -2.29
N THR A 118 10.57 4.98 -2.41
CA THR A 118 11.22 4.46 -3.61
C THR A 118 11.14 2.93 -3.66
N ARG A 119 11.31 2.35 -4.85
CA ARG A 119 11.33 0.89 -5.03
C ARG A 119 12.62 0.31 -4.47
N GLN A 120 12.49 -0.75 -3.67
CA GLN A 120 13.60 -1.52 -3.12
C GLN A 120 13.97 -2.68 -4.06
N LYS A 121 15.13 -3.29 -3.84
CA LYS A 121 15.63 -4.34 -4.75
C LYS A 121 15.30 -5.76 -4.27
N ARG A 122 15.42 -6.04 -2.99
CA ARG A 122 15.32 -7.40 -2.45
C ARG A 122 14.44 -7.53 -1.21
N GLU A 123 14.54 -6.61 -0.26
CA GLU A 123 13.81 -6.62 1.01
C GLU A 123 13.23 -5.24 1.34
N PRO A 124 12.22 -5.13 2.21
CA PRO A 124 11.68 -3.84 2.64
C PRO A 124 12.75 -2.95 3.24
N GLY A 125 12.82 -1.72 2.75
CA GLY A 125 13.81 -0.71 3.12
C GLY A 125 13.41 0.17 4.31
N PRO A 126 14.15 1.25 4.53
CA PRO A 126 13.81 2.26 5.52
C PRO A 126 12.47 2.93 5.20
N VAL A 127 11.69 3.23 6.23
CA VAL A 127 10.40 3.90 6.14
C VAL A 127 10.54 5.38 6.48
N GLN A 128 9.96 6.24 5.63
CA GLN A 128 9.84 7.68 5.89
C GLN A 128 8.69 7.95 6.85
N SER A 129 8.82 8.99 7.67
CA SER A 129 7.85 9.32 8.72
C SER A 129 6.47 9.82 8.24
N GLY A 130 6.27 10.02 6.95
CA GLY A 130 5.04 10.62 6.41
C GLY A 130 3.77 9.83 6.75
N ALA A 131 3.77 8.51 6.56
CA ALA A 131 2.63 7.65 6.90
C ALA A 131 2.35 7.64 8.41
N ALA A 132 3.39 7.48 9.21
CA ALA A 132 3.32 7.51 10.67
C ALA A 132 2.81 8.86 11.18
N MET A 133 3.29 9.97 10.61
CA MET A 133 2.83 11.31 10.97
C MET A 133 1.33 11.48 10.73
N ILE A 134 0.81 11.02 9.58
CA ILE A 134 -0.63 11.10 9.29
C ILE A 134 -1.42 10.26 10.31
N ALA A 135 -1.01 9.01 10.54
CA ALA A 135 -1.70 8.11 11.48
C ALA A 135 -1.75 8.70 12.90
N VAL A 136 -0.61 9.17 13.43
CA VAL A 136 -0.50 9.79 14.77
C VAL A 136 -1.29 11.10 14.88
N GLN A 137 -1.23 11.97 13.86
CA GLN A 137 -1.90 13.28 13.92
C GLN A 137 -3.40 13.19 13.78
N GLU A 138 -3.90 12.28 12.97
CA GLU A 138 -5.32 12.14 12.68
C GLU A 138 -5.98 11.02 13.49
N HIS A 139 -5.24 10.32 14.38
CA HIS A 139 -5.75 9.18 15.19
C HIS A 139 -6.39 8.09 14.34
N VAL A 140 -5.71 7.70 13.26
CA VAL A 140 -6.23 6.77 12.27
C VAL A 140 -5.46 5.46 12.36
N PRO A 141 -6.15 4.30 12.39
CA PRO A 141 -5.49 3.01 12.42
C PRO A 141 -4.64 2.78 11.16
N VAL A 142 -3.60 1.98 11.33
CA VAL A 142 -2.69 1.54 10.27
C VAL A 142 -2.94 0.05 10.00
N VAL A 143 -2.94 -0.34 8.73
CA VAL A 143 -2.78 -1.73 8.31
C VAL A 143 -1.56 -1.81 7.42
N CYS A 144 -0.62 -2.65 7.80
CA CYS A 144 0.51 -2.98 6.95
C CYS A 144 0.17 -4.14 6.00
N GLY A 145 0.66 -4.06 4.77
CA GLY A 145 0.59 -5.15 3.81
C GLY A 145 1.94 -5.37 3.15
N ALA A 146 2.42 -6.59 3.16
CA ALA A 146 3.65 -6.93 2.45
C ALA A 146 3.35 -7.58 1.10
N ILE A 147 4.22 -7.33 0.12
CA ILE A 147 4.24 -8.01 -1.17
C ILE A 147 5.59 -8.68 -1.39
N HIS A 148 5.58 -9.87 -1.99
CA HIS A 148 6.77 -10.64 -2.35
C HIS A 148 6.60 -11.31 -3.71
N GLY A 149 7.70 -11.42 -4.46
CA GLY A 149 7.77 -12.04 -5.78
C GLY A 149 7.72 -11.03 -6.94
N THR A 150 7.30 -9.79 -6.71
CA THR A 150 7.25 -8.76 -7.77
C THR A 150 8.63 -8.21 -8.14
N GLN A 151 9.63 -8.33 -7.26
CA GLN A 151 11.03 -7.98 -7.56
C GLN A 151 11.62 -8.84 -8.69
N ASP A 152 11.19 -10.09 -8.78
CA ASP A 152 11.65 -11.07 -9.77
C ASP A 152 10.68 -11.23 -10.94
N TRP A 153 9.51 -10.61 -10.85
CA TRP A 153 8.50 -10.67 -11.90
C TRP A 153 8.94 -9.90 -13.14
N ARG A 154 8.77 -10.54 -14.30
CA ARG A 154 8.94 -9.95 -15.63
C ARG A 154 7.77 -10.41 -16.50
N PHE A 155 7.41 -9.60 -17.47
CA PHE A 155 6.36 -9.99 -18.42
C PHE A 155 6.71 -11.32 -19.10
N GLY A 156 5.81 -12.30 -18.99
CA GLY A 156 5.95 -13.62 -19.59
C GLY A 156 6.68 -14.67 -18.74
N ASN A 157 7.28 -14.32 -17.57
CA ASN A 157 7.91 -15.33 -16.71
C ASN A 157 6.96 -15.99 -15.70
N PHE A 158 5.72 -15.49 -15.59
CA PHE A 158 4.69 -16.01 -14.68
C PHE A 158 5.17 -16.17 -13.24
N HIS A 159 6.12 -15.34 -12.82
CA HIS A 159 6.70 -15.46 -11.48
C HIS A 159 5.61 -15.30 -10.40
N PRO A 160 5.57 -16.21 -9.41
CA PRO A 160 4.52 -16.19 -8.40
C PRO A 160 4.65 -14.97 -7.48
N VAL A 161 3.52 -14.31 -7.23
CA VAL A 161 3.41 -13.14 -6.35
C VAL A 161 2.52 -13.46 -5.17
N SER A 162 2.88 -12.98 -3.99
CA SER A 162 2.04 -13.11 -2.79
C SER A 162 1.93 -11.78 -2.05
N VAL A 163 0.78 -11.57 -1.43
CA VAL A 163 0.48 -10.42 -0.57
C VAL A 163 -0.01 -10.93 0.78
N ALA A 164 0.44 -10.31 1.86
CA ALA A 164 -0.09 -10.57 3.21
C ALA A 164 -0.48 -9.25 3.86
N PHE A 165 -1.58 -9.27 4.62
CA PHE A 165 -2.05 -8.14 5.41
C PHE A 165 -1.95 -8.47 6.89
N GLY A 166 -1.45 -7.52 7.70
CA GLY A 166 -1.42 -7.57 9.16
C GLY A 166 -2.74 -7.15 9.78
N GLU A 167 -2.84 -7.26 11.12
CA GLU A 167 -3.95 -6.70 11.88
C GLU A 167 -3.88 -5.17 11.88
N PRO A 168 -5.03 -4.48 12.00
CA PRO A 168 -5.06 -3.05 12.25
C PRO A 168 -4.43 -2.73 13.62
N PHE A 169 -3.61 -1.68 13.68
CA PHE A 169 -3.04 -1.17 14.92
C PHE A 169 -3.06 0.36 14.94
N THR A 170 -2.90 0.96 16.12
CA THR A 170 -2.85 2.42 16.29
C THR A 170 -1.46 2.85 16.71
N LEU A 171 -1.14 4.12 16.43
CA LEU A 171 0.15 4.75 16.77
C LEU A 171 -0.05 5.92 17.75
N ASP A 172 -1.15 5.90 18.50
CA ASP A 172 -1.57 7.01 19.36
C ASP A 172 -0.65 7.24 20.57
N GLU A 173 0.13 6.25 20.97
CA GLU A 173 1.12 6.36 22.07
C GLU A 173 2.35 7.21 21.68
N HIS A 174 2.56 7.43 20.38
CA HIS A 174 3.71 8.22 19.93
C HIS A 174 3.45 9.74 20.03
N PRO A 175 4.39 10.52 20.56
CA PRO A 175 4.23 11.96 20.68
C PRO A 175 4.18 12.64 19.29
N ARG A 176 3.38 13.70 19.19
CA ARG A 176 3.19 14.46 17.93
C ARG A 176 4.36 15.40 17.63
N ASN A 177 5.54 14.82 17.49
CA ASN A 177 6.78 15.51 17.15
C ASN A 177 7.66 14.64 16.25
N SER A 178 8.75 15.20 15.73
CA SER A 178 9.64 14.50 14.80
C SER A 178 10.24 13.21 15.36
N GLN A 179 10.46 13.10 16.66
CA GLN A 179 10.97 11.91 17.30
C GLN A 179 9.91 10.81 17.35
N GLY A 180 8.68 11.16 17.77
CA GLY A 180 7.54 10.24 17.79
C GLY A 180 7.19 9.72 16.41
N TYR A 181 7.18 10.59 15.38
CA TYR A 181 6.92 10.14 14.00
C TYR A 181 7.99 9.21 13.45
N ARG A 182 9.25 9.37 13.86
CA ARG A 182 10.32 8.43 13.51
C ARG A 182 10.15 7.07 14.21
N ALA A 183 9.81 7.10 15.50
CA ALA A 183 9.55 5.88 16.27
C ALA A 183 8.34 5.11 15.71
N ALA A 184 7.24 5.80 15.44
CA ALA A 184 6.06 5.23 14.81
C ALA A 184 6.35 4.70 13.38
N GLY A 185 7.22 5.36 12.63
CA GLY A 185 7.68 4.89 11.32
C GLY A 185 8.51 3.61 11.42
N GLU A 186 9.31 3.48 12.47
CA GLU A 186 10.07 2.25 12.74
C GLU A 186 9.16 1.07 13.09
N GLU A 187 8.07 1.30 13.81
CA GLU A 187 7.04 0.29 14.08
C GLU A 187 6.36 -0.19 12.79
N ILE A 188 5.96 0.73 11.89
CA ILE A 188 5.47 0.37 10.55
C ILE A 188 6.51 -0.47 9.79
N ARG A 189 7.79 -0.09 9.85
CA ARG A 189 8.88 -0.82 9.18
C ARG A 189 9.03 -2.24 9.70
N GLN A 190 8.96 -2.42 11.03
CA GLN A 190 9.06 -3.73 11.67
C GLN A 190 7.89 -4.63 11.25
N GLU A 191 6.68 -4.08 11.21
CA GLU A 191 5.50 -4.80 10.77
C GLU A 191 5.59 -5.21 9.29
N LEU A 192 6.01 -4.30 8.41
CA LEU A 192 6.23 -4.62 7.00
C LEU A 192 7.28 -5.73 6.83
N ARG A 193 8.38 -5.71 7.58
CA ARG A 193 9.40 -6.75 7.54
C ARG A 193 8.88 -8.08 8.07
N ARG A 194 8.10 -8.08 9.14
CA ARG A 194 7.50 -9.28 9.72
C ARG A 194 6.59 -9.99 8.71
N LEU A 195 5.69 -9.23 8.08
CA LEU A 195 4.80 -9.74 7.03
C LEU A 195 5.57 -10.22 5.79
N TRP A 196 6.60 -9.50 5.40
CA TRP A 196 7.44 -9.89 4.27
C TRP A 196 8.21 -11.19 4.56
N THR A 197 8.77 -11.35 5.76
CA THR A 197 9.44 -12.59 6.20
C THR A 197 8.46 -13.76 6.17
N PHE A 198 7.22 -13.56 6.63
CA PHE A 198 6.16 -14.57 6.49
C PHE A 198 5.95 -14.96 5.02
N LEU A 199 5.89 -14.00 4.10
CA LEU A 199 5.71 -14.29 2.67
C LEU A 199 6.91 -15.06 2.08
N VAL A 200 8.14 -14.76 2.47
CA VAL A 200 9.32 -15.51 2.06
C VAL A 200 9.18 -16.98 2.47
N GLN A 201 8.84 -17.23 3.74
CA GLN A 201 8.58 -18.60 4.23
C GLN A 201 7.45 -19.30 3.47
N MET A 202 6.36 -18.58 3.17
CA MET A 202 5.27 -19.16 2.38
C MET A 202 5.71 -19.53 0.97
N HIS A 203 6.62 -18.76 0.35
CA HIS A 203 7.18 -19.14 -0.96
C HIS A 203 8.05 -20.38 -0.88
N GLU A 204 8.88 -20.53 0.15
CA GLU A 204 9.68 -21.74 0.40
C GLU A 204 8.80 -22.99 0.62
N LEU A 205 7.64 -22.82 1.26
CA LEU A 205 6.65 -23.89 1.50
C LEU A 205 5.71 -24.14 0.30
N GLY A 206 6.00 -23.59 -0.88
CA GLY A 206 5.18 -23.77 -2.08
C GLY A 206 3.87 -22.98 -2.07
N ARG A 207 3.77 -21.93 -1.25
CA ARG A 207 2.64 -21.01 -1.17
C ARG A 207 1.32 -21.74 -0.83
N PRO A 208 1.16 -22.30 0.37
CA PRO A 208 -0.05 -22.99 0.79
C PRO A 208 -1.29 -22.09 0.60
N ARG A 209 -2.45 -22.71 0.34
CA ARG A 209 -3.70 -21.95 0.11
C ARG A 209 -4.20 -21.31 1.39
N VAL A 210 -3.96 -21.93 2.52
CA VAL A 210 -4.38 -21.47 3.84
C VAL A 210 -3.12 -21.28 4.67
N ALA A 211 -2.87 -20.05 5.10
CA ALA A 211 -1.87 -19.68 6.08
C ALA A 211 -2.32 -18.38 6.74
N ILE A 212 -2.09 -18.27 8.03
CA ILE A 212 -2.46 -17.11 8.83
C ILE A 212 -1.22 -16.23 8.98
N PRO A 213 -1.24 -14.98 8.48
CA PRO A 213 -0.14 -14.04 8.73
C PRO A 213 0.03 -13.81 10.24
N PRO A 214 1.22 -13.46 10.70
CA PRO A 214 1.42 -13.10 12.09
C PRO A 214 0.45 -11.99 12.51
N PRO A 215 0.04 -11.95 13.78
CA PRO A 215 -0.88 -10.95 14.32
C PRO A 215 -0.29 -9.55 14.24
#